data_34a58188365d531245d7aab8a60c6508
#
_entry.id   34a58188365d531245d7aab8a60c6508
#
_cell.length_a   1.000
_cell.length_b   1.000
_cell.length_c   1.000
_cell.angle_alpha   90.00
_cell.angle_beta   90.00
_cell.angle_gamma   90.00
#
_symmetry.space_group_name_H-M   'P 1'
#
loop_
_entity.id
_entity.type
_entity.pdbx_description
1 polymer ?
#
loop_
_entity_poly.entity_id
_entity_poly.type
_entity_poly.pdbx_seq_one_letter_code
_entity_poly.pdbx_strand_id
1 'polypeptide(L)'
;MKKVRKKAHSQTTILPARADDGPWRWIVDNRMRDYGETNFELRVVRINRDLHRKDGELLIDTLFHEELHRMFPYLSERAVCAMTKLLLPTLSPRYRARLYARLRR
;
A
#
# COMPACT_ATOMS: atom_id res chain seq x y z
N MET A 1 -10.14 -4.76 3.15
CA MET A 1 -8.96 -5.15 3.10
C MET A 1 -8.50 -5.66 4.34
N LYS A 2 -7.77 -6.55 4.44
CA LYS A 2 -7.35 -7.08 5.49
C LYS A 2 -6.10 -6.75 5.86
N LYS A 3 -5.75 -6.10 6.70
CA LYS A 3 -4.59 -5.71 7.03
C LYS A 3 -4.32 -6.32 8.19
N VAL A 4 -3.48 -6.73 8.47
CA VAL A 4 -3.19 -7.31 9.52
C VAL A 4 -2.71 -6.58 10.44
N ARG A 5 -2.84 -6.33 11.24
CA ARG A 5 -2.35 -5.56 12.08
C ARG A 5 -2.35 -5.93 13.26
N LYS A 6 -2.18 -6.33 13.86
CA LYS A 6 -2.19 -6.66 14.79
C LYS A 6 -1.38 -6.71 15.41
N LYS A 7 -0.80 -6.62 15.70
CA LYS A 7 -0.11 -6.58 16.20
C LYS A 7 0.42 -5.90 16.49
N ALA A 8 0.47 -5.41 16.65
CA ALA A 8 0.92 -4.83 16.81
C ALA A 8 1.16 -4.28 17.41
N HIS A 9 1.06 -4.11 17.87
CA HIS A 9 1.24 -3.64 18.24
C HIS A 9 1.75 -3.59 18.88
N SER A 10 1.94 -3.82 19.25
CA SER A 10 2.44 -3.71 19.61
C SER A 10 3.28 -3.53 19.73
N GLN A 11 3.56 -3.66 19.80
CA GLN A 11 4.38 -3.49 19.77
C GLN A 11 5.08 -2.80 19.58
N THR A 12 5.23 -2.57 19.71
CA THR A 12 5.86 -2.01 19.39
C THR A 12 6.48 -1.37 19.21
N THR A 13 6.69 -1.15 19.37
CA THR A 13 7.18 -0.51 19.14
C THR A 13 7.98 -0.21 18.56
N ILE A 14 8.21 -0.32 18.44
CA ILE A 14 9.04 -0.08 18.14
C ILE A 14 9.44 -0.03 17.11
N LEU A 15 9.82 0.04 16.77
CA LEU A 15 10.26 0.12 15.93
C LEU A 15 9.84 0.15 14.69
N PRO A 16 9.32 0.81 14.26
CA PRO A 16 8.69 1.00 13.05
C PRO A 16 9.69 1.04 11.98
N ALA A 17 10.65 1.68 12.20
CA ALA A 17 11.64 1.81 11.18
C ALA A 17 11.99 0.47 10.73
N ARG A 18 11.88 -0.42 11.62
CA ARG A 18 12.23 -1.65 11.27
C ARG A 18 11.36 -2.22 10.30
N ALA A 19 10.16 -1.88 10.26
CA ALA A 19 9.24 -2.48 9.36
C ALA A 19 9.73 -2.29 7.96
N ASP A 20 10.44 -1.26 7.72
CA ASP A 20 10.90 -1.01 6.40
C ASP A 20 12.24 -1.57 6.10
N ASP A 21 12.80 -2.23 7.04
CA ASP A 21 14.09 -2.74 6.81
C ASP A 21 13.90 -3.96 6.03
N GLY A 22 14.13 -4.50 5.34
CA GLY A 22 14.00 -5.70 4.61
C GLY A 22 13.25 -5.45 3.34
N PRO A 23 13.39 -6.30 2.41
CA PRO A 23 12.78 -6.14 1.12
C PRO A 23 11.30 -6.32 1.13
N TRP A 24 10.61 -5.51 0.38
CA TRP A 24 9.20 -5.65 0.18
C TRP A 24 8.96 -6.05 -1.26
N ARG A 25 7.96 -6.88 -1.48
CA ARG A 25 7.63 -7.28 -2.84
C ARG A 25 6.26 -6.78 -3.20
N TRP A 26 6.11 -6.31 -4.41
CA TRP A 26 4.84 -5.85 -4.92
C TRP A 26 4.40 -6.87 -5.97
N ILE A 27 3.24 -7.43 -5.76
CA ILE A 27 2.76 -8.52 -6.57
C ILE A 27 1.41 -8.22 -7.20
N VAL A 28 1.26 -8.54 -8.46
CA VAL A 28 -0.03 -8.42 -9.11
C VAL A 28 -0.76 -9.72 -8.85
N ASP A 29 -1.92 -9.64 -8.20
CA ASP A 29 -2.70 -10.82 -7.89
C ASP A 29 -4.15 -10.55 -8.28
N ASN A 30 -4.50 -10.96 -9.47
CA ASN A 30 -5.82 -10.67 -10.02
C ASN A 30 -6.93 -11.57 -9.50
N ARG A 31 -6.58 -12.44 -8.58
CA ARG A 31 -7.57 -13.31 -8.03
C ARG A 31 -8.11 -12.82 -6.71
N MET A 32 -7.45 -11.83 -6.08
CA MET A 32 -7.89 -11.36 -4.78
C MET A 32 -9.17 -10.54 -4.95
N ARG A 33 -9.97 -10.47 -3.93
CA ARG A 33 -11.18 -9.75 -3.98
C ARG A 33 -11.03 -8.28 -3.85
N ASP A 34 -10.10 -7.81 -3.04
CA ASP A 34 -9.89 -6.40 -2.81
C ASP A 34 -9.03 -5.78 -3.88
N TYR A 35 -9.04 -4.46 -3.95
CA TYR A 35 -8.21 -3.76 -4.90
C TYR A 35 -6.74 -3.92 -4.53
N GLY A 36 -6.42 -3.92 -3.25
CA GLY A 36 -5.04 -4.08 -2.81
C GLY A 36 -4.96 -4.52 -1.36
N GLU A 37 -3.79 -4.94 -0.97
CA GLU A 37 -3.58 -5.42 0.38
C GLU A 37 -2.13 -5.30 0.77
N THR A 38 -1.85 -4.86 2.00
CA THR A 38 -0.49 -4.81 2.51
C THR A 38 -0.37 -5.85 3.62
N ASN A 39 0.55 -6.77 3.46
CA ASN A 39 0.76 -7.81 4.45
C ASN A 39 2.11 -7.61 5.12
N PHE A 40 2.09 -7.20 6.37
CA PHE A 40 3.32 -6.87 7.08
C PHE A 40 4.14 -8.09 7.49
N GLU A 41 3.49 -9.17 7.72
CA GLU A 41 4.22 -10.36 8.08
C GLU A 41 5.05 -10.89 6.95
N LEU A 42 4.51 -10.88 5.76
CA LEU A 42 5.21 -11.38 4.61
C LEU A 42 5.96 -10.30 3.86
N ARG A 43 5.74 -9.05 4.21
CA ARG A 43 6.33 -7.91 3.52
C ARG A 43 5.97 -7.92 2.05
N VAL A 44 4.69 -8.05 1.80
CA VAL A 44 4.20 -8.11 0.45
C VAL A 44 3.04 -7.15 0.29
N VAL A 45 3.00 -6.44 -0.83
CA VAL A 45 1.85 -5.64 -1.20
C VAL A 45 1.27 -6.32 -2.44
N ARG A 46 -0.02 -6.65 -2.40
CA ARG A 46 -0.67 -7.26 -3.54
C ARG A 46 -1.68 -6.32 -4.13
N ILE A 47 -1.73 -6.26 -5.44
CA ILE A 47 -2.64 -5.37 -6.15
C ILE A 47 -3.40 -6.17 -7.18
N ASN A 48 -4.72 -6.02 -7.18
CA ASN A 48 -5.53 -6.66 -8.22
C ASN A 48 -5.59 -5.69 -9.39
N ARG A 49 -4.75 -5.89 -10.38
CA ARG A 49 -4.67 -4.99 -11.48
C ARG A 49 -5.91 -4.99 -12.36
N ASP A 50 -6.55 -6.14 -12.48
CA ASP A 50 -7.74 -6.26 -13.29
C ASP A 50 -8.88 -5.37 -12.83
N LEU A 51 -9.02 -5.16 -11.54
CA LEU A 51 -10.09 -4.33 -11.03
C LEU A 51 -9.89 -2.85 -11.40
N HIS A 52 -8.69 -2.51 -11.84
CA HIS A 52 -8.38 -1.13 -12.18
C HIS A 52 -8.25 -0.91 -13.67
N ARG A 53 -8.55 -1.92 -14.47
CA ARG A 53 -8.32 -1.86 -15.87
C ARG A 53 -8.80 -0.66 -16.58
N LYS A 54 -9.91 -0.13 -16.26
CA LYS A 54 -10.44 1.00 -16.98
C LYS A 54 -10.24 2.33 -16.29
N ASP A 55 -9.48 2.38 -15.24
CA ASP A 55 -9.34 3.63 -14.50
C ASP A 55 -7.95 3.76 -13.91
N GLY A 56 -7.10 4.47 -14.61
CA GLY A 56 -5.72 4.66 -14.16
C GLY A 56 -5.63 5.47 -12.87
N GLU A 57 -6.58 6.37 -12.65
CA GLU A 57 -6.57 7.15 -11.42
C GLU A 57 -6.92 6.27 -10.23
N LEU A 58 -7.78 5.32 -10.44
CA LEU A 58 -8.11 4.40 -9.37
C LEU A 58 -6.90 3.55 -9.04
N LEU A 59 -6.12 3.17 -10.04
CA LEU A 59 -4.93 2.38 -9.79
C LEU A 59 -3.90 3.15 -8.97
N ILE A 60 -3.67 4.42 -9.30
CA ILE A 60 -2.69 5.18 -8.56
C ILE A 60 -3.19 5.43 -7.14
N ASP A 61 -4.48 5.58 -6.97
CA ASP A 61 -5.08 5.76 -5.67
C ASP A 61 -4.79 4.51 -4.82
N THR A 62 -5.01 3.33 -5.37
CA THR A 62 -4.76 2.10 -4.64
C THR A 62 -3.28 1.91 -4.34
N LEU A 63 -2.42 2.19 -5.31
CA LEU A 63 -1.00 2.04 -5.09
C LEU A 63 -0.51 2.96 -3.97
N PHE A 64 -0.99 4.18 -3.97
CA PHE A 64 -0.56 5.13 -2.95
C PHE A 64 -1.14 4.75 -1.58
N HIS A 65 -2.37 4.28 -1.55
CA HIS A 65 -3.00 3.82 -0.33
C HIS A 65 -2.17 2.69 0.31
N GLU A 66 -1.78 1.71 -0.49
CA GLU A 66 -1.00 0.60 0.06
C GLU A 66 0.42 1.04 0.42
N GLU A 67 0.96 2.00 -0.32
CA GLU A 67 2.26 2.51 0.01
C GLU A 67 2.22 3.21 1.37
N LEU A 68 1.15 3.94 1.67
CA LEU A 68 1.02 4.58 2.96
C LEU A 68 0.90 3.57 4.08
N HIS A 69 0.20 2.47 3.85
CA HIS A 69 0.13 1.41 4.84
C HIS A 69 1.52 0.83 5.09
N ARG A 70 2.28 0.64 4.03
CA ARG A 70 3.61 0.08 4.15
C ARG A 70 4.54 1.02 4.92
N MET A 71 4.45 2.31 4.62
CA MET A 71 5.33 3.28 5.27
C MET A 71 4.94 3.61 6.69
N PHE A 72 3.66 3.56 6.98
CA PHE A 72 3.16 3.92 8.30
C PHE A 72 2.29 2.79 8.86
N PRO A 73 2.92 1.72 9.27
CA PRO A 73 2.17 0.52 9.70
C PRO A 73 1.23 0.72 10.86
N TYR A 74 1.44 1.77 11.64
CA TYR A 74 0.58 2.01 12.79
C TYR A 74 -0.68 2.81 12.45
N LEU A 75 -0.82 3.29 11.24
CA LEU A 75 -2.00 4.05 10.90
C LEU A 75 -3.17 3.14 10.60
N SER A 76 -4.35 3.58 11.03
CA SER A 76 -5.56 2.82 10.77
C SER A 76 -5.96 2.96 9.31
N GLU A 77 -6.84 2.10 8.88
CA GLU A 77 -7.37 2.17 7.54
C GLU A 77 -8.03 3.52 7.30
N ARG A 78 -8.76 4.02 8.27
CA ARG A 78 -9.41 5.29 8.16
C ARG A 78 -8.43 6.43 7.96
N ALA A 79 -7.34 6.42 8.74
CA ALA A 79 -6.32 7.44 8.61
C ALA A 79 -5.65 7.38 7.25
N VAL A 80 -5.37 6.18 6.75
CA VAL A 80 -4.73 6.03 5.45
C VAL A 80 -5.68 6.52 4.35
N CYS A 81 -6.96 6.24 4.47
CA CYS A 81 -7.92 6.73 3.49
C CYS A 81 -7.93 8.25 3.45
N ALA A 82 -7.92 8.88 4.62
CA ALA A 82 -7.93 10.32 4.70
C ALA A 82 -6.67 10.92 4.10
N MET A 83 -5.53 10.32 4.41
CA MET A 83 -4.28 10.81 3.87
C MET A 83 -4.21 10.64 2.37
N THR A 84 -4.72 9.52 1.87
CA THR A 84 -4.71 9.27 0.46
C THR A 84 -5.50 10.37 -0.27
N LYS A 85 -6.68 10.64 0.20
CA LYS A 85 -7.50 11.64 -0.41
C LYS A 85 -6.85 12.99 -0.38
N LEU A 86 -6.24 13.34 0.70
CA LEU A 86 -5.63 14.62 0.86
C LEU A 86 -4.38 14.78 0.00
N LEU A 87 -3.54 13.79 -0.03
CA LEU A 87 -2.24 13.90 -0.66
C LEU A 87 -2.17 13.47 -2.13
N LEU A 88 -3.09 12.61 -2.55
CA LEU A 88 -3.02 12.11 -3.90
C LEU A 88 -2.93 13.22 -4.97
N PRO A 89 -3.71 14.29 -4.87
CA PRO A 89 -3.64 15.32 -5.90
C PRO A 89 -2.30 16.05 -5.92
N THR A 90 -1.52 15.94 -4.85
CA THR A 90 -0.27 16.66 -4.79
C THR A 90 0.93 15.84 -5.26
N LEU A 91 0.72 14.58 -5.61
CA LEU A 91 1.84 13.73 -6.00
C LEU A 91 2.41 14.18 -7.33
N SER A 92 3.72 14.27 -7.39
CA SER A 92 4.37 14.68 -8.64
C SER A 92 4.29 13.59 -9.68
N PRO A 93 4.39 13.92 -10.95
CA PRO A 93 4.39 12.90 -11.99
C PRO A 93 5.50 11.88 -11.79
N ARG A 94 6.63 12.32 -11.29
CA ARG A 94 7.74 11.44 -11.06
C ARG A 94 7.43 10.44 -9.96
N TYR A 95 6.81 10.88 -8.89
CA TYR A 95 6.44 9.98 -7.81
C TYR A 95 5.37 8.99 -8.28
N ARG A 96 4.41 9.46 -9.07
CA ARG A 96 3.37 8.59 -9.60
C ARG A 96 3.99 7.52 -10.48
N ALA A 97 4.97 7.89 -11.29
CA ALA A 97 5.64 6.94 -12.15
C ALA A 97 6.36 5.87 -11.33
N ARG A 98 6.90 6.28 -10.20
CA ARG A 98 7.57 5.32 -9.34
C ARG A 98 6.59 4.34 -8.74
N LEU A 99 5.40 4.78 -8.39
CA LEU A 99 4.41 3.87 -7.85
C LEU A 99 3.96 2.87 -8.93
N TYR A 100 3.74 3.34 -10.14
CA TYR A 100 3.36 2.42 -11.21
C TYR A 100 4.47 1.40 -11.48
N ALA A 101 5.70 1.84 -11.36
CA ALA A 101 6.83 0.95 -11.63
C ALA A 101 6.92 -0.21 -10.65
N ARG A 102 6.26 -0.08 -9.50
CA ARG A 102 6.26 -1.16 -8.54
C ARG A 102 5.63 -2.42 -9.12
N LEU A 103 4.74 -2.26 -10.07
CA LEU A 103 4.05 -3.40 -10.66
C LEU A 103 4.74 -3.98 -11.87
N ARG A 104 5.86 -3.35 -12.27
CA ARG A 104 6.53 -3.85 -13.40
C ARG A 104 7.59 -4.74 -12.92
N ARG A 105 7.59 -5.82 -13.02
CA ARG A 105 8.63 -6.58 -12.54
C ARG A 105 8.74 -7.72 -13.28
#